data_bfbb9690495b0709ad63bb13f8b08695
#
_entry.id   bfbb9690495b0709ad63bb13f8b08695
#
_cell.length_a   1.000
_cell.length_b   1.000
_cell.length_c   1.000
_cell.angle_alpha   90.00
_cell.angle_beta   90.00
_cell.angle_gamma   90.00
#
_symmetry.space_group_name_H-M   'P 1'
#
loop_
_entity.id
_entity.type
_entity.pdbx_description
1 polymer ?
#
loop_
_entity_poly.entity_id
_entity_poly.type
_entity_poly.pdbx_seq_one_letter_code
_entity_poly.pdbx_strand_id
1 'polypeptide(L)'
;YIIFITSNDVLKGGLPVYTIERTIQETGELFRDKAHIVYVNGSYRGNDEVGWLMHDFNCKDYRDMHNPKIAERVRYFKEEPKGVTEMCETMQKIVDRERDDADVKARMDIALNLWSEGEHDLDKISRTTKLSIEQVRRAITVVQPA
;
A
#
# COMPACT_ATOMS: atom_id res chain seq x y z
N TYR A 1 2.64 -3.28 16.14
CA TYR A 1 3.30 -2.17 15.45
C TYR A 1 2.86 -2.12 14.00
N ILE A 2 2.54 -0.92 13.53
CA ILE A 2 2.31 -0.63 12.10
C ILE A 2 3.38 0.40 11.72
N ILE A 3 4.22 0.07 10.73
CA ILE A 3 5.30 0.95 10.29
C ILE A 3 5.02 1.36 8.84
N PHE A 4 4.88 2.66 8.60
CA PHE A 4 4.75 3.23 7.27
C PHE A 4 6.08 3.90 6.89
N ILE A 5 6.69 3.45 5.80
CA ILE A 5 7.84 4.12 5.20
C ILE A 5 7.31 4.89 3.99
N THR A 6 7.37 6.21 4.05
CA THR A 6 6.83 7.07 3.01
C THR A 6 7.96 7.65 2.16
N SER A 7 7.74 7.86 0.86
CA SER A 7 8.77 8.41 -0.02
C SER A 7 9.18 9.85 0.35
N ASN A 8 8.25 10.60 0.96
CA ASN A 8 8.44 11.99 1.37
C ASN A 8 8.02 12.16 2.83
N ASP A 9 8.40 13.30 3.45
CA ASP A 9 7.92 13.69 4.78
C ASP A 9 6.44 14.11 4.72
N VAL A 10 5.53 13.16 4.89
CA VAL A 10 4.07 13.38 4.82
C VAL A 10 3.56 14.24 5.97
N LEU A 11 4.24 14.25 7.11
CA LEU A 11 3.87 15.03 8.30
C LEU A 11 4.56 16.40 8.35
N LYS A 12 5.51 16.66 7.44
CA LYS A 12 6.18 17.96 7.23
C LYS A 12 6.89 18.53 8.46
N GLY A 13 7.25 17.69 9.42
CA GLY A 13 7.97 18.11 10.64
C GLY A 13 9.50 18.05 10.51
N GLY A 14 10.04 17.56 9.39
CA GLY A 14 11.48 17.43 9.16
C GLY A 14 12.16 16.33 9.97
N LEU A 15 11.41 15.52 10.72
CA LEU A 15 11.97 14.46 11.56
C LEU A 15 12.19 13.15 10.78
N PRO A 16 13.15 12.30 11.20
CA PRO A 16 13.36 11.00 10.60
C PRO A 16 12.22 10.03 10.86
N VAL A 17 11.63 10.09 12.06
CA VAL A 17 10.60 9.17 12.53
C VAL A 17 9.55 9.94 13.34
N TYR A 18 8.28 9.57 13.14
CA TYR A 18 7.15 10.07 13.92
C TYR A 18 6.44 8.89 14.55
N THR A 19 6.23 8.96 15.86
CA THR A 19 5.39 8.01 16.59
C THR A 19 4.01 8.62 16.81
N ILE A 20 2.97 7.89 16.44
CA ILE A 20 1.59 8.32 16.58
C ILE A 20 0.91 7.48 17.64
N GLU A 21 0.31 8.15 18.61
CA GLU A 21 -0.46 7.58 19.70
C GLU A 21 -1.94 7.99 19.55
N ARG A 22 -2.83 7.12 19.97
CA ARG A 22 -4.28 7.40 19.99
C ARG A 22 -4.66 8.04 21.30
N THR A 23 -5.55 9.04 21.23
CA THR A 23 -6.12 9.72 22.40
C THR A 23 -7.62 9.52 22.47
N ILE A 24 -8.16 9.51 23.68
CA ILE A 24 -9.60 9.53 23.95
C ILE A 24 -10.04 10.98 23.81
N GLN A 25 -10.94 11.27 22.86
CA GLN A 25 -11.34 12.66 22.55
C GLN A 25 -11.98 13.37 23.75
N GLU A 26 -12.76 12.63 24.53
CA GLU A 26 -13.53 13.16 25.66
C GLU A 26 -12.66 13.56 26.85
N THR A 27 -11.53 12.90 27.05
CA THR A 27 -10.64 13.13 28.21
C THR A 27 -9.29 13.72 27.85
N GLY A 28 -8.89 13.64 26.58
CA GLY A 28 -7.56 14.02 26.11
C GLY A 28 -6.43 13.06 26.53
N GLU A 29 -6.77 11.97 27.21
CA GLU A 29 -5.78 10.98 27.67
C GLU A 29 -5.37 10.01 26.59
N LEU A 30 -4.15 9.47 26.68
CA LEU A 30 -3.69 8.40 25.79
C LEU A 30 -4.52 7.13 25.99
N PHE A 31 -4.98 6.52 24.91
CA PHE A 31 -5.80 5.31 24.96
C PHE A 31 -5.04 4.07 25.43
N ARG A 32 -3.71 4.02 25.30
CA ARG A 32 -2.79 2.99 25.80
C ARG A 32 -3.17 1.56 25.43
N ASP A 33 -3.71 1.35 24.26
CA ASP A 33 -4.15 0.05 23.74
C ASP A 33 -3.00 -0.82 23.21
N LYS A 34 -1.74 -0.40 23.43
CA LYS A 34 -0.51 -1.05 22.92
C LYS A 34 -0.40 -1.09 21.39
N ALA A 35 -1.22 -0.35 20.69
CA ALA A 35 -1.04 -0.17 19.25
C ALA A 35 -0.08 1.00 18.99
N HIS A 36 0.95 0.73 18.20
CA HIS A 36 1.97 1.71 17.87
C HIS A 36 1.98 1.92 16.36
N ILE A 37 1.81 3.16 15.95
CA ILE A 37 1.90 3.56 14.54
C ILE A 37 3.15 4.42 14.40
N VAL A 38 4.03 4.04 13.46
CA VAL A 38 5.29 4.73 13.21
C VAL A 38 5.34 5.14 11.74
N TYR A 39 5.57 6.43 11.50
CA TYR A 39 5.87 6.94 10.17
C TYR A 39 7.36 7.22 10.06
N VAL A 40 8.00 6.65 9.04
CA VAL A 40 9.41 6.87 8.71
C VAL A 40 9.48 7.75 7.46
N ASN A 41 10.20 8.85 7.57
CA ASN A 41 10.41 9.80 6.49
C ASN A 41 11.46 9.25 5.50
N GLY A 42 11.02 8.69 4.37
CA GLY A 42 11.92 8.10 3.36
C GLY A 42 12.76 9.12 2.60
N SER A 43 12.49 10.43 2.74
CA SER A 43 13.35 11.49 2.20
C SER A 43 14.46 11.93 3.17
N TYR A 44 14.45 11.46 4.41
CA TYR A 44 15.45 11.79 5.41
C TYR A 44 16.85 11.27 5.01
N ARG A 45 17.88 12.09 5.18
CA ARG A 45 19.28 11.80 4.79
C ARG A 45 20.27 12.24 5.90
N GLY A 46 19.87 12.08 7.15
CA GLY A 46 20.77 12.33 8.29
C GLY A 46 21.93 11.34 8.36
N ASN A 47 22.99 11.72 9.06
CA ASN A 47 24.15 10.86 9.28
C ASN A 47 23.92 9.96 10.51
N ASP A 48 22.86 9.13 10.44
CA ASP A 48 22.44 8.19 11.47
C ASP A 48 21.86 6.91 10.82
N GLU A 49 21.53 5.91 11.63
CA GLU A 49 21.03 4.61 11.16
C GLU A 49 19.76 4.72 10.30
N VAL A 50 18.85 5.66 10.62
CA VAL A 50 17.63 5.87 9.86
C VAL A 50 17.95 6.52 8.50
N GLY A 51 18.84 7.54 8.50
CA GLY A 51 19.29 8.20 7.28
C GLY A 51 20.01 7.24 6.33
N TRP A 52 20.87 6.37 6.86
CA TRP A 52 21.57 5.35 6.07
C TRP A 52 20.58 4.31 5.52
N LEU A 53 19.61 3.85 6.31
CA LEU A 53 18.58 2.92 5.84
C LEU A 53 17.72 3.54 4.74
N MET A 54 17.32 4.82 4.89
CA MET A 54 16.53 5.52 3.87
C MET A 54 17.36 5.83 2.61
N HIS A 55 18.68 6.03 2.77
CA HIS A 55 19.60 6.07 1.64
C HIS A 55 19.57 4.74 0.88
N ASP A 56 19.76 3.62 1.57
CA ASP A 56 19.84 2.30 0.96
C ASP A 56 18.56 1.91 0.21
N PHE A 57 17.38 2.26 0.75
CA PHE A 57 16.10 2.01 0.07
C PHE A 57 15.94 2.80 -1.25
N ASN A 58 16.64 3.93 -1.38
CA ASN A 58 16.65 4.75 -2.59
C ASN A 58 17.89 4.52 -3.46
N CYS A 59 18.87 3.75 -2.98
CA CYS A 59 20.13 3.52 -3.66
C CYS A 59 19.95 2.57 -4.85
N LYS A 60 20.48 2.96 -5.99
CA LYS A 60 20.40 2.14 -7.22
C LYS A 60 21.54 1.12 -7.31
N ASP A 61 22.69 1.40 -6.73
CA ASP A 61 23.87 0.53 -6.75
C ASP A 61 24.10 -0.06 -5.37
N TYR A 62 24.10 -1.38 -5.28
CA TYR A 62 24.32 -2.08 -4.01
C TYR A 62 25.71 -1.80 -3.40
N ARG A 63 26.68 -1.40 -4.22
CA ARG A 63 28.05 -1.06 -3.77
C ARG A 63 28.11 0.21 -2.93
N ASP A 64 27.13 1.09 -3.11
CA ASP A 64 27.03 2.37 -2.39
C ASP A 64 26.14 2.26 -1.14
N MET A 65 25.59 1.06 -0.85
CA MET A 65 24.71 0.84 0.31
C MET A 65 25.53 0.70 1.61
N HIS A 66 24.98 1.26 2.69
CA HIS A 66 25.56 1.21 4.04
C HIS A 66 25.29 -0.14 4.73
N ASN A 67 24.11 -0.75 4.49
CA ASN A 67 23.74 -2.00 5.13
C ASN A 67 24.15 -3.20 4.28
N PRO A 68 25.12 -4.01 4.73
CA PRO A 68 25.67 -5.11 3.94
C PRO A 68 24.63 -6.20 3.63
N LYS A 69 23.65 -6.44 4.50
CA LYS A 69 22.59 -7.43 4.26
C LYS A 69 21.63 -6.98 3.16
N ILE A 70 21.32 -5.69 3.12
CA ILE A 70 20.50 -5.12 2.04
C ILE A 70 21.30 -5.15 0.74
N ALA A 71 22.55 -4.71 0.75
CA ALA A 71 23.45 -4.73 -0.41
C ALA A 71 23.58 -6.14 -1.00
N GLU A 72 23.82 -7.15 -0.18
CA GLU A 72 23.91 -8.55 -0.61
C GLU A 72 22.59 -9.03 -1.26
N ARG A 73 21.44 -8.69 -0.67
CA ARG A 73 20.15 -9.10 -1.21
C ARG A 73 19.82 -8.39 -2.52
N VAL A 74 20.17 -7.10 -2.64
CA VAL A 74 20.02 -6.35 -3.89
C VAL A 74 20.94 -6.91 -4.98
N ARG A 75 22.19 -7.22 -4.65
CA ARG A 75 23.12 -7.89 -5.58
C ARG A 75 22.55 -9.21 -6.08
N TYR A 76 22.04 -10.05 -5.16
CA TYR A 76 21.43 -11.33 -5.51
C TYR A 76 20.32 -11.16 -6.56
N PHE A 77 19.39 -10.23 -6.33
CA PHE A 77 18.28 -10.00 -7.25
C PHE A 77 18.68 -9.35 -8.58
N LYS A 78 19.80 -8.63 -8.62
CA LYS A 78 20.26 -7.94 -9.84
C LYS A 78 21.23 -8.74 -10.68
N GLU A 79 22.08 -9.55 -10.07
CA GLU A 79 23.21 -10.17 -10.75
C GLU A 79 23.14 -11.71 -10.80
N GLU A 80 22.50 -12.36 -9.82
CA GLU A 80 22.43 -13.81 -9.83
C GLU A 80 21.23 -14.32 -10.65
N PRO A 81 21.42 -15.25 -11.59
CA PRO A 81 20.34 -15.71 -12.48
C PRO A 81 19.08 -16.16 -11.75
N LYS A 82 19.26 -16.86 -10.62
CA LYS A 82 18.15 -17.30 -9.77
C LYS A 82 17.41 -16.12 -9.15
N GLY A 83 18.12 -15.14 -8.61
CA GLY A 83 17.54 -13.94 -8.02
C GLY A 83 16.78 -13.09 -9.04
N VAL A 84 17.35 -12.93 -10.23
CA VAL A 84 16.69 -12.24 -11.35
C VAL A 84 15.38 -12.94 -11.72
N THR A 85 15.38 -14.28 -11.81
CA THR A 85 14.15 -15.05 -12.09
C THR A 85 13.10 -14.86 -10.99
N GLU A 86 13.50 -15.00 -9.72
CA GLU A 86 12.59 -14.79 -8.58
C GLU A 86 11.98 -13.36 -8.56
N MET A 87 12.77 -12.35 -8.91
CA MET A 87 12.29 -10.98 -9.01
C MET A 87 11.29 -10.82 -10.16
N CYS A 88 11.58 -11.36 -11.34
CA CYS A 88 10.69 -11.31 -12.49
C CYS A 88 9.34 -11.98 -12.19
N GLU A 89 9.34 -13.16 -11.57
CA GLU A 89 8.12 -13.87 -11.18
C GLU A 89 7.30 -13.08 -10.14
N THR A 90 7.98 -12.46 -9.18
CA THR A 90 7.33 -11.63 -8.16
C THR A 90 6.70 -10.39 -8.77
N MET A 91 7.43 -9.70 -9.65
CA MET A 91 6.91 -8.54 -10.37
C MET A 91 5.72 -8.91 -11.25
N GLN A 92 5.76 -10.05 -11.93
CA GLN A 92 4.64 -10.53 -12.75
C GLN A 92 3.39 -10.75 -11.89
N LYS A 93 3.51 -11.38 -10.72
CA LYS A 93 2.39 -11.56 -9.79
C LYS A 93 1.79 -10.24 -9.30
N ILE A 94 2.62 -9.22 -9.08
CA ILE A 94 2.14 -7.88 -8.70
C ILE A 94 1.37 -7.25 -9.85
N VAL A 95 1.93 -7.27 -11.07
CA VAL A 95 1.28 -6.73 -12.26
C VAL A 95 -0.06 -7.42 -12.53
N ASP A 96 -0.10 -8.75 -12.44
CA ASP A 96 -1.33 -9.53 -12.66
C ASP A 96 -2.40 -9.16 -11.61
N ARG A 97 -2.02 -9.01 -10.32
CA ARG A 97 -2.94 -8.58 -9.27
C ARG A 97 -3.50 -7.18 -9.51
N GLU A 98 -2.64 -6.21 -9.82
CA GLU A 98 -3.06 -4.83 -10.11
C GLU A 98 -4.01 -4.78 -11.31
N ARG A 99 -3.78 -5.62 -12.30
CA ARG A 99 -4.65 -5.74 -13.47
C ARG A 99 -6.02 -6.32 -13.11
N ASP A 100 -6.04 -7.37 -12.30
CA ASP A 100 -7.28 -8.00 -11.82
C ASP A 100 -8.08 -7.02 -10.95
N ASP A 101 -7.42 -6.29 -10.06
CA ASP A 101 -8.06 -5.27 -9.20
C ASP A 101 -8.63 -4.11 -10.02
N ALA A 102 -7.93 -3.67 -11.07
CA ALA A 102 -8.41 -2.65 -12.00
C ALA A 102 -9.62 -3.12 -12.80
N ASP A 103 -9.63 -4.38 -13.26
CA ASP A 103 -10.76 -4.98 -13.98
C ASP A 103 -12.00 -5.09 -13.07
N VAL A 104 -11.83 -5.57 -11.84
CA VAL A 104 -12.92 -5.62 -10.85
C VAL A 104 -13.47 -4.23 -10.56
N LYS A 105 -12.63 -3.22 -10.40
CA LYS A 105 -13.04 -1.83 -10.18
C LYS A 105 -13.85 -1.30 -11.35
N ALA A 106 -13.38 -1.49 -12.58
CA ALA A 106 -14.11 -1.07 -13.77
C ALA A 106 -15.50 -1.73 -13.88
N ARG A 107 -15.60 -3.02 -13.52
CA ARG A 107 -16.89 -3.72 -13.47
C ARG A 107 -17.81 -3.21 -12.36
N MET A 108 -17.26 -2.81 -11.22
CA MET A 108 -18.02 -2.16 -10.15
C MET A 108 -18.59 -0.80 -10.60
N ASP A 109 -17.82 -0.01 -11.35
CA ASP A 109 -18.29 1.26 -11.91
C ASP A 109 -19.44 1.04 -12.91
N ILE A 110 -19.37 -0.02 -13.73
CA ILE A 110 -20.47 -0.41 -14.62
C ILE A 110 -21.71 -0.82 -13.80
N ALA A 111 -21.55 -1.58 -12.74
CA ALA A 111 -22.67 -1.99 -11.87
C ALA A 111 -23.36 -0.78 -11.24
N LEU A 112 -22.59 0.23 -10.80
CA LEU A 112 -23.11 1.48 -10.27
C LEU A 112 -23.89 2.28 -11.33
N ASN A 113 -23.39 2.36 -12.55
CA ASN A 113 -24.07 3.04 -13.64
C ASN A 113 -25.41 2.37 -13.96
N LEU A 114 -25.43 1.04 -14.10
CA LEU A 114 -26.68 0.30 -14.31
C LEU A 114 -27.71 0.55 -13.20
N TRP A 115 -27.25 0.55 -11.94
CA TRP A 115 -28.11 0.86 -10.81
C TRP A 115 -28.70 2.28 -10.86
N SER A 116 -27.87 3.27 -11.20
CA SER A 116 -28.28 4.67 -11.33
C SER A 116 -29.25 4.91 -12.50
N GLU A 117 -29.16 4.09 -13.54
CA GLU A 117 -30.05 4.10 -14.71
C GLU A 117 -31.41 3.39 -14.45
N GLY A 118 -31.61 2.84 -13.25
CA GLY A 118 -32.88 2.24 -12.84
C GLY A 118 -32.92 0.70 -12.95
N GLU A 119 -31.81 0.04 -13.26
CA GLU A 119 -31.74 -1.43 -13.21
C GLU A 119 -31.47 -1.87 -11.76
N HIS A 120 -32.49 -2.42 -11.08
CA HIS A 120 -32.40 -2.83 -9.68
C HIS A 120 -32.40 -4.35 -9.48
N ASP A 121 -32.39 -5.13 -10.56
CA ASP A 121 -32.21 -6.58 -10.51
C ASP A 121 -30.75 -6.94 -10.31
N LEU A 122 -30.39 -7.32 -9.07
CA LEU A 122 -29.02 -7.69 -8.69
C LEU A 122 -28.50 -8.89 -9.48
N ASP A 123 -29.36 -9.86 -9.83
CA ASP A 123 -28.95 -11.03 -10.61
C ASP A 123 -28.61 -10.64 -12.04
N LYS A 124 -29.36 -9.70 -12.61
CA LYS A 124 -29.11 -9.19 -13.94
C LYS A 124 -27.82 -8.34 -13.99
N ILE A 125 -27.61 -7.45 -13.01
CA ILE A 125 -26.36 -6.68 -12.88
C ILE A 125 -25.17 -7.61 -12.70
N SER A 126 -25.27 -8.62 -11.80
CA SER A 126 -24.23 -9.61 -11.57
C SER A 126 -23.85 -10.35 -12.87
N ARG A 127 -24.82 -10.83 -13.62
CA ARG A 127 -24.56 -11.50 -14.92
C ARG A 127 -23.93 -10.57 -15.95
N THR A 128 -24.38 -9.32 -16.02
CA THR A 128 -23.87 -8.35 -16.99
C THR A 128 -22.44 -7.94 -16.69
N THR A 129 -22.12 -7.69 -15.43
CA THR A 129 -20.80 -7.23 -14.98
C THR A 129 -19.83 -8.36 -14.65
N LYS A 130 -20.30 -9.61 -14.56
CA LYS A 130 -19.55 -10.78 -14.09
C LYS A 130 -18.99 -10.61 -12.66
N LEU A 131 -19.63 -9.78 -11.86
CA LEU A 131 -19.36 -9.63 -10.43
C LEU A 131 -20.23 -10.59 -9.62
N SER A 132 -19.79 -11.01 -8.45
CA SER A 132 -20.67 -11.67 -7.49
C SER A 132 -21.74 -10.70 -6.97
N ILE A 133 -22.89 -11.22 -6.55
CA ILE A 133 -23.96 -10.40 -5.96
C ILE A 133 -23.44 -9.59 -4.77
N GLU A 134 -22.52 -10.15 -3.97
CA GLU A 134 -21.90 -9.46 -2.86
C GLU A 134 -21.04 -8.27 -3.30
N GLN A 135 -20.27 -8.43 -4.38
CA GLN A 135 -19.49 -7.33 -4.97
C GLN A 135 -20.40 -6.24 -5.55
N VAL A 136 -21.50 -6.63 -6.21
CA VAL A 136 -22.51 -5.67 -6.70
C VAL A 136 -23.11 -4.88 -5.53
N ARG A 137 -23.51 -5.55 -4.44
CA ARG A 137 -24.03 -4.89 -3.24
C ARG A 137 -23.03 -3.91 -2.63
N ARG A 138 -21.75 -4.31 -2.51
CA ARG A 138 -20.68 -3.41 -2.01
C ARG A 138 -20.52 -2.18 -2.88
N ALA A 139 -20.51 -2.34 -4.20
CA ALA A 139 -20.41 -1.22 -5.12
C ALA A 139 -21.54 -0.21 -4.90
N ILE A 140 -22.78 -0.67 -4.77
CA ILE A 140 -23.96 0.16 -4.58
C ILE A 140 -23.96 0.85 -3.20
N THR A 141 -23.56 0.16 -2.13
CA THR A 141 -23.59 0.68 -0.76
C THR A 141 -22.58 1.81 -0.53
N VAL A 142 -21.46 1.81 -1.24
CA VAL A 142 -20.44 2.88 -1.12
C VAL A 142 -20.95 4.25 -1.59
N VAL A 143 -22.01 4.30 -2.41
CA VAL A 143 -22.54 5.53 -3.01
C VAL A 143 -23.80 6.06 -2.26
N GLN A 144 -24.37 5.28 -1.32
CA GLN A 144 -25.44 5.76 -0.46
C GLN A 144 -24.85 6.12 0.92
N PRO A 145 -24.48 7.41 1.16
CA PRO A 145 -24.28 7.86 2.54
C PRO A 145 -25.63 7.81 3.27
N ALA A 146 -25.61 7.23 4.46
CA ALA A 146 -26.77 7.18 5.37
C ALA A 146 -27.24 8.58 5.73
#